data_f3f33ca143948b66038066d6852b8a28
#
_entry.id   f3f33ca143948b66038066d6852b8a28
#
_cell.length_a   1.000
_cell.length_b   1.000
_cell.length_c   1.000
_cell.angle_alpha   90.00
_cell.angle_beta   90.00
_cell.angle_gamma   90.00
#
_symmetry.space_group_name_H-M   'P 1'
#
loop_
_entity.id
_entity.type
_entity.pdbx_description
1 polymer ?
#
loop_
_entity_poly.entity_id
_entity_poly.type
_entity_poly.pdbx_seq_one_letter_code
_entity_poly.pdbx_strand_id
1 'polypeptide(L)'
;MRAISVLAVVVLALLLIPFPSAAEDPKPPSDDLSLTLGGRVWATTATSSRQVSAPGFARLSDLRWRGVDALVPEVNFELVWRRLVGLMTLGGGIIKDGVLIDEDFSSSGLRTSATRSDVDDSHTFHVSLDVGARVFDWAAQQATSRGYIDVLAGFQYWQERYVAFGGTGFPTAVGGDARAISNDYRWRSVRIGARTQVPVYRGLSVSLRGYLIPWSSLVIDDVHYLRDDLRRDPSFRDEANGGIGGQVDAAARYAITDHLAVELGFQYWMIKSAEGDETAFGTAGTVRQTLKEAKTERYGPFVGVRWRF
;
A
#
# COMPACT_ATOMS: atom_id res chain seq x y z
N MET A 1 -3.34 16.22 6.73
CA MET A 1 -3.83 16.30 8.12
C MET A 1 -4.87 15.24 8.49
N ARG A 2 -5.79 14.83 7.62
CA ARG A 2 -6.84 13.81 7.95
C ARG A 2 -6.30 12.38 8.19
N ALA A 3 -5.24 11.95 7.51
CA ALA A 3 -4.68 10.59 7.67
C ALA A 3 -3.98 10.36 9.02
N ILE A 4 -3.32 11.39 9.58
CA ILE A 4 -2.70 11.33 10.91
C ILE A 4 -3.76 11.18 12.00
N SER A 5 -4.93 11.80 11.80
CA SER A 5 -6.05 11.69 12.74
C SER A 5 -6.65 10.28 12.78
N VAL A 6 -6.72 9.58 11.65
CA VAL A 6 -7.23 8.19 11.60
C VAL A 6 -6.25 7.22 12.28
N LEU A 7 -4.95 7.38 12.07
CA LEU A 7 -3.94 6.56 12.73
C LEU A 7 -3.94 6.77 14.25
N ALA A 8 -4.09 8.02 14.70
CA ALA A 8 -4.19 8.36 16.13
C ALA A 8 -5.45 7.78 16.77
N VAL A 9 -6.59 7.78 16.08
CA VAL A 9 -7.84 7.18 16.56
C VAL A 9 -7.73 5.66 16.67
N VAL A 10 -7.07 5.01 15.72
CA VAL A 10 -6.86 3.56 15.74
C VAL A 10 -5.92 3.14 16.87
N VAL A 11 -4.83 3.88 17.10
CA VAL A 11 -3.92 3.64 18.23
C VAL A 11 -4.63 3.90 19.56
N LEU A 12 -5.45 4.95 19.66
CA LEU A 12 -6.24 5.25 20.85
C LEU A 12 -7.33 4.19 21.10
N ALA A 13 -7.96 3.66 20.08
CA ALA A 13 -8.93 2.56 20.20
C ALA A 13 -8.28 1.26 20.69
N LEU A 14 -7.01 1.00 20.32
CA LEU A 14 -6.24 -0.14 20.85
C LEU A 14 -5.94 0.01 22.35
N LEU A 15 -5.76 1.24 22.84
CA LEU A 15 -5.50 1.55 24.25
C LEU A 15 -6.77 1.54 25.12
N LEU A 16 -7.96 1.64 24.49
CA LEU A 16 -9.25 1.65 25.17
C LEU A 16 -9.93 0.27 25.22
N ILE A 17 -9.32 -0.79 24.68
CA ILE A 17 -9.83 -2.14 24.84
C ILE A 17 -9.69 -2.48 26.35
N PRO A 18 -10.78 -2.72 27.07
CA PRO A 18 -10.68 -3.10 28.48
C PRO A 18 -9.91 -4.41 28.57
N PHE A 19 -8.72 -4.37 29.15
CA PHE A 19 -7.99 -5.58 29.47
C PHE A 19 -8.87 -6.37 30.46
N PRO A 20 -9.18 -7.64 30.19
CA PRO A 20 -9.87 -8.47 31.17
C PRO A 20 -9.01 -8.48 32.43
N SER A 21 -9.63 -8.14 33.58
CA SER A 21 -8.96 -8.17 34.87
C SER A 21 -8.37 -9.58 35.08
N ALA A 22 -7.17 -9.62 35.62
CA ALA A 22 -6.34 -10.79 35.83
C ALA A 22 -7.15 -12.07 36.07
N ALA A 23 -7.29 -12.87 35.06
CA ALA A 23 -7.76 -14.23 35.13
C ALA A 23 -6.55 -15.13 34.95
N GLU A 24 -6.38 -16.07 35.88
CA GLU A 24 -5.47 -17.22 35.89
C GLU A 24 -4.10 -17.02 35.23
N ASP A 25 -3.04 -17.42 35.86
CA ASP A 25 -1.69 -17.45 35.33
C ASP A 25 -1.69 -17.96 33.89
N PRO A 26 -1.11 -17.21 32.93
CA PRO A 26 -1.12 -17.59 31.53
C PRO A 26 -0.47 -18.98 31.42
N LYS A 27 -1.24 -19.96 30.95
CA LYS A 27 -0.69 -21.26 30.59
C LYS A 27 0.49 -21.01 29.64
N PRO A 28 1.68 -21.56 29.91
CA PRO A 28 2.85 -21.33 29.07
C PRO A 28 2.49 -21.59 27.60
N PRO A 29 3.06 -20.81 26.65
CA PRO A 29 2.80 -21.02 25.23
C PRO A 29 3.04 -22.48 24.92
N SER A 30 2.11 -23.12 24.20
CA SER A 30 2.33 -24.49 23.72
C SER A 30 3.61 -24.47 22.88
N ASP A 31 4.49 -25.45 23.08
CA ASP A 31 5.71 -25.61 22.28
C ASP A 31 5.41 -25.91 20.79
N ASP A 32 4.15 -25.96 20.43
CA ASP A 32 3.64 -26.40 19.15
C ASP A 32 3.85 -25.33 18.07
N LEU A 33 4.35 -25.79 16.96
CA LEU A 33 4.43 -25.03 15.72
C LEU A 33 3.02 -24.90 15.12
N SER A 34 2.58 -23.69 14.82
CA SER A 34 1.31 -23.43 14.13
C SER A 34 1.60 -22.75 12.80
N LEU A 35 1.09 -23.35 11.72
CA LEU A 35 1.12 -22.79 10.38
C LEU A 35 -0.30 -22.42 9.95
N THR A 36 -0.47 -21.22 9.39
CA THR A 36 -1.73 -20.78 8.78
C THR A 36 -1.46 -20.32 7.36
N LEU A 37 -2.25 -20.83 6.43
CA LEU A 37 -2.32 -20.37 5.05
C LEU A 37 -3.62 -19.61 4.85
N GLY A 38 -3.57 -18.43 4.27
CA GLY A 38 -4.74 -17.62 3.93
C GLY A 38 -4.75 -17.23 2.46
N GLY A 39 -5.95 -17.12 1.91
CA GLY A 39 -6.20 -16.51 0.61
C GLY A 39 -7.27 -15.44 0.77
N ARG A 40 -7.06 -14.25 0.16
CA ARG A 40 -8.07 -13.21 0.16
C ARG A 40 -8.10 -12.45 -1.16
N VAL A 41 -9.22 -11.82 -1.45
CA VAL A 41 -9.37 -10.88 -2.57
C VAL A 41 -9.66 -9.51 -1.99
N TRP A 42 -8.83 -8.54 -2.34
CA TRP A 42 -8.94 -7.15 -1.94
C TRP A 42 -9.49 -6.33 -3.13
N ALA A 43 -10.72 -5.84 -3.00
CA ALA A 43 -11.32 -4.90 -3.95
C ALA A 43 -10.90 -3.49 -3.52
N THR A 44 -10.14 -2.80 -4.37
CA THR A 44 -9.41 -1.61 -3.93
C THR A 44 -9.41 -0.51 -4.96
N THR A 45 -9.35 0.74 -4.48
CA THR A 45 -9.07 1.93 -5.28
C THR A 45 -7.80 2.60 -4.81
N ALA A 46 -7.10 3.28 -5.73
CA ALA A 46 -5.87 4.00 -5.42
C ALA A 46 -5.84 5.40 -6.01
N THR A 47 -4.97 6.21 -5.40
CA THR A 47 -4.51 7.49 -5.92
C THR A 47 -3.00 7.53 -5.79
N SER A 48 -2.31 7.84 -6.90
CA SER A 48 -0.88 8.10 -6.89
C SER A 48 -0.61 9.47 -7.49
N SER A 49 0.34 10.19 -6.92
CA SER A 49 0.71 11.52 -7.38
C SER A 49 2.22 11.71 -7.36
N ARG A 50 2.67 12.59 -8.21
CA ARG A 50 4.06 13.01 -8.33
C ARG A 50 4.10 14.50 -8.64
N GLN A 51 4.96 15.23 -7.96
CA GLN A 51 5.19 16.65 -8.19
C GLN A 51 6.67 16.92 -8.41
N VAL A 52 6.97 17.66 -9.47
CA VAL A 52 8.33 17.99 -9.89
C VAL A 52 8.51 19.50 -9.93
N SER A 53 9.72 19.96 -9.57
CA SER A 53 10.16 21.34 -9.69
C SER A 53 11.52 21.43 -10.41
N ALA A 54 11.85 22.62 -10.92
CA ALA A 54 13.13 22.91 -11.53
C ALA A 54 13.61 24.30 -11.10
N PRO A 55 14.87 24.66 -11.31
CA PRO A 55 15.35 26.02 -11.06
C PRO A 55 14.47 27.06 -11.77
N GLY A 56 13.93 28.02 -11.01
CA GLY A 56 12.98 29.01 -11.51
C GLY A 56 11.51 28.55 -11.59
N PHE A 57 11.21 27.29 -11.27
CA PHE A 57 9.85 26.73 -11.26
C PHE A 57 9.53 26.19 -9.88
N ALA A 58 8.65 26.81 -9.14
CA ALA A 58 8.18 26.27 -7.86
C ALA A 58 7.45 24.92 -8.04
N ARG A 59 6.78 24.77 -9.17
CA ARG A 59 6.16 23.54 -9.68
C ARG A 59 6.31 23.54 -11.18
N LEU A 60 6.89 22.47 -11.72
CA LEU A 60 7.06 22.27 -13.16
C LEU A 60 5.97 21.35 -13.72
N SER A 61 5.77 20.22 -13.06
CA SER A 61 4.78 19.21 -13.43
C SER A 61 4.08 18.64 -12.20
N ASP A 62 2.81 18.28 -12.36
CA ASP A 62 1.97 17.60 -11.36
C ASP A 62 1.17 16.51 -12.06
N LEU A 63 1.51 15.27 -11.76
CA LEU A 63 0.94 14.10 -12.40
C LEU A 63 0.16 13.30 -11.33
N ARG A 64 -1.12 13.00 -11.62
CA ARG A 64 -2.02 12.35 -10.67
C ARG A 64 -2.83 11.24 -11.31
N TRP A 65 -2.66 10.04 -10.80
CA TRP A 65 -3.49 8.87 -11.07
C TRP A 65 -4.61 8.83 -10.03
N ARG A 66 -5.87 8.73 -10.45
CA ARG A 66 -7.04 8.77 -9.57
C ARG A 66 -8.03 7.69 -9.90
N GLY A 67 -8.73 7.18 -8.86
CA GLY A 67 -9.76 6.15 -9.02
C GLY A 67 -9.19 4.90 -9.66
N VAL A 68 -7.96 4.52 -9.31
CA VAL A 68 -7.28 3.38 -9.90
C VAL A 68 -7.78 2.11 -9.23
N ASP A 69 -8.82 1.52 -9.82
CA ASP A 69 -9.54 0.39 -9.25
C ASP A 69 -8.91 -0.94 -9.65
N ALA A 70 -8.75 -1.83 -8.67
CA ALA A 70 -8.17 -3.15 -8.88
C ALA A 70 -8.82 -4.22 -8.01
N LEU A 71 -8.80 -5.46 -8.51
CA LEU A 71 -8.98 -6.67 -7.71
C LEU A 71 -7.61 -7.30 -7.49
N VAL A 72 -7.22 -7.43 -6.21
CA VAL A 72 -5.91 -7.92 -5.81
C VAL A 72 -6.07 -9.22 -5.02
N PRO A 73 -5.96 -10.39 -5.66
CA PRO A 73 -5.78 -11.65 -4.94
C PRO A 73 -4.48 -11.63 -4.16
N GLU A 74 -4.55 -12.13 -2.91
CA GLU A 74 -3.42 -12.22 -1.99
C GLU A 74 -3.34 -13.60 -1.35
N VAL A 75 -2.12 -14.08 -1.14
CA VAL A 75 -1.80 -15.25 -0.33
C VAL A 75 -1.04 -14.80 0.90
N ASN A 76 -1.45 -15.32 2.06
CA ASN A 76 -0.90 -14.99 3.35
C ASN A 76 -0.41 -16.25 4.05
N PHE A 77 0.85 -16.22 4.51
CA PHE A 77 1.44 -17.27 5.34
C PHE A 77 1.68 -16.72 6.74
N GLU A 78 1.35 -17.50 7.74
CA GLU A 78 1.61 -17.19 9.13
C GLU A 78 2.23 -18.40 9.80
N LEU A 79 3.40 -18.20 10.40
CA LEU A 79 4.12 -19.16 11.21
C LEU A 79 4.20 -18.64 12.64
N VAL A 80 3.76 -19.44 13.59
CA VAL A 80 3.92 -19.14 15.02
C VAL A 80 4.62 -20.33 15.67
N TRP A 81 5.77 -20.05 16.27
CA TRP A 81 6.51 -21.03 17.06
C TRP A 81 6.82 -20.46 18.43
N ARG A 82 6.20 -21.01 19.45
CA ARG A 82 6.24 -20.43 20.80
C ARG A 82 5.77 -18.98 20.78
N ARG A 83 6.70 -18.04 20.99
CA ARG A 83 6.43 -16.59 20.91
C ARG A 83 6.92 -15.95 19.60
N LEU A 84 7.65 -16.68 18.78
CA LEU A 84 8.13 -16.15 17.50
C LEU A 84 7.01 -16.17 16.47
N VAL A 85 6.93 -15.09 15.70
CA VAL A 85 5.92 -14.91 14.67
C VAL A 85 6.60 -14.56 13.37
N GLY A 86 6.26 -15.26 12.29
CA GLY A 86 6.65 -14.94 10.94
C GLY A 86 5.41 -14.75 10.07
N LEU A 87 5.37 -13.69 9.28
CA LEU A 87 4.27 -13.40 8.36
C LEU A 87 4.82 -13.14 6.97
N MET A 88 4.14 -13.63 5.96
CA MET A 88 4.39 -13.30 4.56
C MET A 88 3.07 -12.98 3.88
N THR A 89 3.04 -11.93 3.08
CA THR A 89 1.92 -11.63 2.18
C THR A 89 2.48 -11.44 0.77
N LEU A 90 1.83 -12.08 -0.19
CA LEU A 90 2.08 -11.94 -1.62
C LEU A 90 0.77 -11.59 -2.30
N GLY A 91 0.74 -10.51 -3.08
CA GLY A 91 -0.44 -10.08 -3.80
C GLY A 91 -0.10 -9.49 -5.15
N GLY A 92 -1.05 -9.59 -6.08
CA GLY A 92 -0.94 -8.96 -7.39
C GLY A 92 -2.31 -8.88 -8.05
N GLY A 93 -2.53 -7.82 -8.81
CA GLY A 93 -3.83 -7.57 -9.41
C GLY A 93 -3.73 -6.75 -10.69
N ILE A 94 -4.80 -6.86 -11.49
CA ILE A 94 -4.98 -6.08 -12.72
C ILE A 94 -5.78 -4.83 -12.35
N ILE A 95 -5.31 -3.69 -12.80
CA ILE A 95 -5.98 -2.40 -12.70
C ILE A 95 -6.82 -2.23 -13.98
N LYS A 96 -8.11 -1.98 -13.80
CA LYS A 96 -9.09 -1.95 -14.90
C LYS A 96 -9.69 -0.59 -15.17
N ASP A 97 -9.48 0.36 -14.26
CA ASP A 97 -10.11 1.68 -14.33
C ASP A 97 -9.24 2.72 -13.66
N GLY A 98 -9.45 3.96 -13.99
CA GLY A 98 -8.77 5.10 -13.42
C GLY A 98 -8.55 6.21 -14.44
N VAL A 99 -8.00 7.31 -13.95
CA VAL A 99 -7.74 8.50 -14.76
C VAL A 99 -6.36 9.06 -14.41
N LEU A 100 -5.57 9.36 -15.44
CA LEU A 100 -4.40 10.22 -15.33
C LEU A 100 -4.82 11.66 -15.54
N ILE A 101 -4.37 12.55 -14.66
CA ILE A 101 -4.38 14.00 -14.83
C ILE A 101 -2.92 14.45 -14.84
N ASP A 102 -2.48 15.08 -15.92
CA ASP A 102 -1.13 15.58 -16.10
C ASP A 102 -1.19 17.09 -16.36
N GLU A 103 -0.54 17.87 -15.51
CA GLU A 103 -0.55 19.33 -15.55
C GLU A 103 0.88 19.87 -15.52
N ASP A 104 1.21 20.75 -16.51
CA ASP A 104 2.47 21.48 -16.55
C ASP A 104 2.28 22.95 -16.25
N PHE A 105 3.33 23.59 -15.73
CA PHE A 105 3.30 24.97 -15.27
C PHE A 105 4.51 25.77 -15.80
N SER A 106 4.28 27.05 -16.08
CA SER A 106 5.34 28.00 -16.38
C SER A 106 6.11 28.41 -15.10
N SER A 107 7.21 29.12 -15.28
CA SER A 107 7.98 29.72 -14.17
C SER A 107 7.17 30.72 -13.34
N SER A 108 6.15 31.36 -13.95
CA SER A 108 5.22 32.25 -13.22
C SER A 108 4.12 31.47 -12.46
N GLY A 109 4.08 30.14 -12.54
CA GLY A 109 3.07 29.29 -11.91
C GLY A 109 1.75 29.19 -12.68
N LEU A 110 1.67 29.74 -13.89
CA LEU A 110 0.50 29.58 -14.75
C LEU A 110 0.51 28.17 -15.37
N ARG A 111 -0.64 27.51 -15.38
CA ARG A 111 -0.81 26.21 -16.01
C ARG A 111 -0.72 26.34 -17.54
N THR A 112 0.26 25.67 -18.13
CA THR A 112 0.55 25.66 -19.56
C THR A 112 0.00 24.46 -20.29
N SER A 113 -0.19 23.34 -19.55
CA SER A 113 -0.80 22.11 -20.06
C SER A 113 -1.74 21.52 -19.01
N ALA A 114 -2.80 20.86 -19.45
CA ALA A 114 -3.66 20.05 -18.62
C ALA A 114 -4.30 18.97 -19.47
N THR A 115 -3.93 17.74 -19.26
CA THR A 115 -4.46 16.58 -19.98
C THR A 115 -5.12 15.59 -19.05
N ARG A 116 -6.07 14.85 -19.60
CA ARG A 116 -6.77 13.75 -18.93
C ARG A 116 -6.77 12.54 -19.86
N SER A 117 -6.31 11.41 -19.35
CA SER A 117 -6.22 10.15 -20.08
C SER A 117 -6.86 9.04 -19.26
N ASP A 118 -7.40 8.03 -19.93
CA ASP A 118 -8.00 6.87 -19.28
C ASP A 118 -6.93 5.81 -18.97
N VAL A 119 -7.09 5.09 -17.87
CA VAL A 119 -6.16 4.06 -17.41
C VAL A 119 -6.60 2.69 -17.89
N ASP A 120 -5.69 1.94 -18.51
CA ASP A 120 -5.88 0.54 -18.90
C ASP A 120 -4.51 -0.18 -18.91
N ASP A 121 -4.48 -1.50 -19.17
CA ASP A 121 -3.25 -2.33 -19.27
C ASP A 121 -2.28 -2.12 -18.09
N SER A 122 -2.84 -1.99 -16.91
CA SER A 122 -2.13 -1.61 -15.67
C SER A 122 -2.20 -2.72 -14.63
N HIS A 123 -1.21 -2.77 -13.73
CA HIS A 123 -1.18 -3.80 -12.69
C HIS A 123 -0.50 -3.32 -11.41
N THR A 124 -0.79 -4.02 -10.33
CA THR A 124 -0.13 -3.85 -9.03
C THR A 124 0.43 -5.18 -8.54
N PHE A 125 1.54 -5.13 -7.83
CA PHE A 125 2.19 -6.28 -7.20
C PHE A 125 2.80 -5.87 -5.88
N HIS A 126 2.72 -6.74 -4.87
CA HIS A 126 3.42 -6.51 -3.61
C HIS A 126 3.84 -7.81 -2.94
N VAL A 127 4.91 -7.71 -2.17
CA VAL A 127 5.36 -8.75 -1.24
C VAL A 127 5.78 -8.09 0.07
N SER A 128 5.46 -8.74 1.17
CA SER A 128 5.90 -8.33 2.49
C SER A 128 6.32 -9.52 3.33
N LEU A 129 7.36 -9.31 4.12
CA LEU A 129 7.89 -10.27 5.09
C LEU A 129 8.02 -9.56 6.43
N ASP A 130 7.43 -10.13 7.47
CA ASP A 130 7.51 -9.62 8.83
C ASP A 130 7.95 -10.72 9.77
N VAL A 131 8.75 -10.35 10.74
CA VAL A 131 9.12 -11.18 11.88
C VAL A 131 8.80 -10.45 13.17
N GLY A 132 8.51 -11.18 14.21
CA GLY A 132 8.17 -10.56 15.47
C GLY A 132 7.98 -11.53 16.61
N ALA A 133 7.36 -11.03 17.67
CA ALA A 133 7.11 -11.79 18.85
C ALA A 133 5.69 -11.57 19.39
N ARG A 134 5.09 -12.64 19.90
CA ARG A 134 3.85 -12.58 20.68
C ARG A 134 4.19 -12.09 22.07
N VAL A 135 3.79 -10.85 22.36
CA VAL A 135 4.08 -10.20 23.64
C VAL A 135 3.00 -10.49 24.68
N PHE A 136 1.79 -10.75 24.20
CA PHE A 136 0.66 -11.06 25.06
C PHE A 136 -0.29 -12.06 24.38
N ASP A 137 -0.86 -13.02 25.15
CA ASP A 137 -1.91 -13.90 24.70
C ASP A 137 -2.84 -14.29 25.85
N TRP A 138 -4.13 -14.51 25.54
CA TRP A 138 -5.15 -14.87 26.53
C TRP A 138 -6.21 -15.79 25.96
N ALA A 139 -6.86 -16.53 26.84
CA ALA A 139 -8.06 -17.30 26.54
C ALA A 139 -9.30 -16.46 26.89
N ALA A 140 -10.34 -16.51 26.07
CA ALA A 140 -11.64 -15.92 26.41
C ALA A 140 -12.63 -17.03 26.78
N GLN A 141 -13.37 -16.84 27.85
CA GLN A 141 -14.26 -17.89 28.43
C GLN A 141 -15.35 -18.36 27.47
N GLN A 142 -15.80 -17.53 26.54
CA GLN A 142 -16.90 -17.87 25.63
C GLN A 142 -16.47 -17.94 24.14
N ALA A 143 -15.18 -17.99 23.89
CA ALA A 143 -14.66 -18.03 22.52
C ALA A 143 -13.77 -19.26 22.30
N THR A 144 -13.84 -19.82 21.09
CA THR A 144 -12.99 -20.95 20.68
C THR A 144 -11.59 -20.53 20.25
N SER A 145 -11.38 -19.24 19.95
CA SER A 145 -10.08 -18.68 19.57
C SER A 145 -9.40 -17.99 20.74
N ARG A 146 -8.07 -17.94 20.72
CA ARG A 146 -7.27 -17.17 21.68
C ARG A 146 -7.11 -15.73 21.21
N GLY A 147 -7.09 -14.80 22.17
CA GLY A 147 -6.64 -13.44 21.93
C GLY A 147 -5.13 -13.36 21.96
N TYR A 148 -4.55 -12.40 21.23
CA TYR A 148 -3.10 -12.15 21.27
C TYR A 148 -2.77 -10.72 20.85
N ILE A 149 -1.55 -10.29 21.22
CA ILE A 149 -0.87 -9.09 20.70
C ILE A 149 0.53 -9.52 20.26
N ASP A 150 0.86 -9.23 19.01
CA ASP A 150 2.18 -9.45 18.43
C ASP A 150 2.79 -8.10 18.05
N VAL A 151 4.09 -7.93 18.28
CA VAL A 151 4.91 -6.83 17.76
C VAL A 151 5.71 -7.34 16.58
N LEU A 152 5.84 -6.51 15.54
CA LEU A 152 6.33 -6.93 14.23
C LEU A 152 7.32 -5.91 13.69
N ALA A 153 8.32 -6.40 12.96
CA ALA A 153 9.18 -5.61 12.10
C ALA A 153 9.37 -6.35 10.78
N GLY A 154 9.46 -5.62 9.68
CA GLY A 154 9.53 -6.28 8.39
C GLY A 154 9.92 -5.37 7.24
N PHE A 155 9.87 -5.96 6.07
CA PHE A 155 10.16 -5.33 4.80
C PHE A 155 8.98 -5.51 3.85
N GLN A 156 8.74 -4.50 3.00
CA GLN A 156 7.72 -4.52 1.97
C GLN A 156 8.32 -4.01 0.66
N TYR A 157 8.04 -4.72 -0.42
CA TYR A 157 8.17 -4.27 -1.79
C TYR A 157 6.77 -4.06 -2.37
N TRP A 158 6.54 -2.91 -3.03
CA TRP A 158 5.29 -2.59 -3.68
C TRP A 158 5.56 -1.95 -5.03
N GLN A 159 4.94 -2.51 -6.07
CA GLN A 159 5.02 -2.00 -7.44
C GLN A 159 3.62 -1.69 -7.97
N GLU A 160 3.49 -0.55 -8.62
CA GLU A 160 2.30 -0.16 -9.36
C GLU A 160 2.71 0.36 -10.73
N ARG A 161 2.30 -0.37 -11.75
CA ARG A 161 2.48 0.06 -13.13
C ARG A 161 1.16 0.57 -13.66
N TYR A 162 1.17 1.83 -14.06
CA TYR A 162 0.05 2.52 -14.68
C TYR A 162 0.34 2.80 -16.14
N VAL A 163 -0.67 2.65 -17.00
CA VAL A 163 -0.60 3.00 -18.42
C VAL A 163 -1.84 3.81 -18.76
N ALA A 164 -1.64 4.97 -19.35
CA ALA A 164 -2.68 5.89 -19.77
C ALA A 164 -2.81 5.91 -21.29
N PHE A 165 -4.04 5.95 -21.76
CA PHE A 165 -4.39 5.96 -23.17
C PHE A 165 -5.19 7.20 -23.54
N GLY A 166 -4.99 7.68 -24.77
CA GLY A 166 -5.62 8.89 -25.26
C GLY A 166 -5.24 10.13 -24.47
N GLY A 167 -5.97 11.20 -24.69
CA GLY A 167 -5.81 12.42 -23.94
C GLY A 167 -6.80 13.47 -24.41
N THR A 168 -7.58 14.00 -23.45
CA THR A 168 -8.42 15.18 -23.68
C THR A 168 -7.84 16.34 -22.91
N GLY A 169 -7.85 17.54 -23.47
CA GLY A 169 -7.39 18.74 -22.78
C GLY A 169 -6.59 19.67 -23.66
N PHE A 170 -5.78 20.52 -23.03
CA PHE A 170 -5.00 21.59 -23.62
C PHE A 170 -3.50 21.24 -23.58
N PRO A 171 -2.67 21.49 -24.57
CA PRO A 171 -3.01 22.18 -25.84
C PRO A 171 -3.58 21.26 -26.94
N THR A 172 -3.46 19.93 -26.83
CA THR A 172 -3.83 19.02 -27.91
C THR A 172 -4.57 17.79 -27.38
N ALA A 173 -5.65 17.41 -28.05
CA ALA A 173 -6.32 16.12 -27.79
C ALA A 173 -5.67 15.00 -28.62
N VAL A 174 -5.59 13.79 -28.05
CA VAL A 174 -5.04 12.58 -28.69
C VAL A 174 -6.10 11.50 -28.70
N GLY A 175 -6.17 10.72 -29.76
CA GLY A 175 -7.16 9.64 -29.91
C GLY A 175 -7.08 8.58 -28.79
N GLY A 176 -8.23 8.00 -28.43
CA GLY A 176 -8.39 7.14 -27.25
C GLY A 176 -7.51 5.89 -27.20
N ASP A 177 -7.10 5.35 -28.34
CA ASP A 177 -6.30 4.12 -28.41
C ASP A 177 -4.78 4.37 -28.37
N ALA A 178 -4.35 5.63 -28.40
CA ALA A 178 -2.93 5.96 -28.35
C ALA A 178 -2.41 5.85 -26.92
N ARG A 179 -1.39 5.03 -26.69
CA ARG A 179 -0.68 5.00 -25.41
C ARG A 179 0.02 6.35 -25.21
N ALA A 180 -0.33 7.05 -24.14
CA ALA A 180 0.17 8.40 -23.86
C ALA A 180 1.35 8.38 -22.89
N ILE A 181 1.13 7.87 -21.69
CA ILE A 181 2.11 7.85 -20.60
C ILE A 181 2.05 6.51 -19.88
N SER A 182 3.18 6.01 -19.40
CA SER A 182 3.20 4.94 -18.40
C SER A 182 4.16 5.28 -17.26
N ASN A 183 3.76 4.94 -16.04
CA ASN A 183 4.60 5.07 -14.86
C ASN A 183 4.74 3.71 -14.16
N ASP A 184 5.95 3.39 -13.73
CA ASP A 184 6.26 2.21 -12.91
C ASP A 184 6.80 2.68 -11.56
N TYR A 185 5.92 2.74 -10.55
CA TYR A 185 6.26 3.10 -9.17
C TYR A 185 6.75 1.86 -8.43
N ARG A 186 7.97 1.92 -7.91
CA ARG A 186 8.59 0.83 -7.15
C ARG A 186 9.01 1.32 -5.77
N TRP A 187 8.26 0.93 -4.76
CA TRP A 187 8.49 1.23 -3.36
C TRP A 187 9.21 0.09 -2.66
N ARG A 188 10.24 0.38 -1.88
CA ARG A 188 10.88 -0.52 -0.94
C ARG A 188 10.82 0.11 0.44
N SER A 189 10.34 -0.62 1.44
CA SER A 189 10.01 -0.03 2.73
C SER A 189 10.41 -0.95 3.87
N VAL A 190 10.92 -0.34 4.94
CA VAL A 190 11.02 -0.96 6.25
C VAL A 190 9.77 -0.59 7.03
N ARG A 191 9.19 -1.54 7.76
CA ARG A 191 7.98 -1.31 8.54
C ARG A 191 8.08 -1.90 9.94
N ILE A 192 7.49 -1.23 10.91
CA ILE A 192 7.33 -1.69 12.29
C ILE A 192 5.85 -1.60 12.66
N GLY A 193 5.36 -2.54 13.44
CA GLY A 193 3.95 -2.53 13.74
C GLY A 193 3.54 -3.50 14.82
N ALA A 194 2.24 -3.60 14.97
CA ALA A 194 1.62 -4.56 15.86
C ALA A 194 0.36 -5.15 15.20
N ARG A 195 0.01 -6.34 15.64
CA ARG A 195 -1.29 -6.93 15.34
C ARG A 195 -1.92 -7.49 16.59
N THR A 196 -3.23 -7.49 16.62
CA THR A 196 -4.01 -8.13 17.67
C THR A 196 -5.17 -8.91 17.08
N GLN A 197 -5.58 -9.94 17.81
CA GLN A 197 -6.85 -10.62 17.62
C GLN A 197 -7.57 -10.65 18.96
N VAL A 198 -8.82 -10.21 18.96
CA VAL A 198 -9.69 -10.22 20.12
C VAL A 198 -10.83 -11.19 19.85
N PRO A 199 -10.92 -12.31 20.56
CA PRO A 199 -12.08 -13.18 20.49
C PRO A 199 -13.30 -12.46 21.10
N VAL A 200 -14.42 -12.47 20.37
CA VAL A 200 -15.65 -11.74 20.77
C VAL A 200 -16.67 -12.72 21.34
N TYR A 201 -17.06 -13.70 20.54
CA TYR A 201 -18.09 -14.67 20.94
C TYR A 201 -17.98 -15.94 20.09
N ARG A 202 -17.94 -17.12 20.72
CA ARG A 202 -17.82 -18.42 20.04
C ARG A 202 -16.71 -18.37 18.97
N GLY A 203 -17.06 -18.65 17.70
CA GLY A 203 -16.11 -18.61 16.58
C GLY A 203 -15.76 -17.21 16.05
N LEU A 204 -16.41 -16.14 16.57
CA LEU A 204 -16.20 -14.79 16.09
C LEU A 204 -15.02 -14.11 16.79
N SER A 205 -14.11 -13.53 16.03
CA SER A 205 -13.03 -12.68 16.51
C SER A 205 -12.87 -11.43 15.64
N VAL A 206 -12.33 -10.37 16.21
CA VAL A 206 -11.92 -9.15 15.49
C VAL A 206 -10.41 -9.09 15.49
N SER A 207 -9.82 -8.78 14.35
CA SER A 207 -8.38 -8.59 14.21
C SER A 207 -8.09 -7.18 13.71
N LEU A 208 -7.01 -6.61 14.23
CA LEU A 208 -6.46 -5.34 13.79
C LEU A 208 -4.96 -5.51 13.61
N ARG A 209 -4.42 -4.98 12.52
CA ARG A 209 -3.00 -4.94 12.22
C ARG A 209 -2.64 -3.55 11.74
N GLY A 210 -1.63 -2.94 12.35
CA GLY A 210 -1.15 -1.62 11.99
C GLY A 210 0.36 -1.61 11.81
N TYR A 211 0.84 -0.88 10.80
CA TYR A 211 2.26 -0.63 10.56
C TYR A 211 2.53 0.86 10.37
N LEU A 212 3.62 1.30 10.95
CA LEU A 212 4.32 2.50 10.57
C LEU A 212 5.44 2.13 9.60
N ILE A 213 5.60 2.90 8.54
CA ILE A 213 6.71 2.83 7.60
C ILE A 213 7.63 4.02 7.89
N PRO A 214 8.68 3.86 8.72
CA PRO A 214 9.57 4.94 9.09
C PRO A 214 10.57 5.30 7.99
N TRP A 215 10.75 4.40 7.03
CA TRP A 215 11.65 4.61 5.90
C TRP A 215 11.17 3.87 4.66
N SER A 216 11.32 4.54 3.52
CA SER A 216 11.10 3.95 2.21
C SER A 216 12.03 4.55 1.16
N SER A 217 12.32 3.78 0.10
CA SER A 217 12.89 4.30 -1.14
C SER A 217 11.91 4.13 -2.27
N LEU A 218 11.98 5.05 -3.23
CA LEU A 218 11.12 5.08 -4.41
C LEU A 218 11.98 5.18 -5.66
N VAL A 219 11.60 4.43 -6.69
CA VAL A 219 12.02 4.65 -8.07
C VAL A 219 10.76 4.70 -8.93
N ILE A 220 10.64 5.72 -9.78
CA ILE A 220 9.60 5.81 -10.80
C ILE A 220 10.27 5.86 -12.16
N ASP A 221 9.92 4.93 -13.04
CA ASP A 221 10.23 5.05 -14.46
C ASP A 221 8.99 5.52 -15.20
N ASP A 222 9.12 6.66 -15.89
CA ASP A 222 8.07 7.34 -16.61
C ASP A 222 8.39 7.37 -18.12
N VAL A 223 7.44 6.95 -18.95
CA VAL A 223 7.58 6.90 -20.40
C VAL A 223 6.49 7.72 -21.07
N HIS A 224 6.89 8.73 -21.82
CA HIS A 224 6.02 9.57 -22.64
C HIS A 224 6.05 9.11 -24.10
N TYR A 225 5.04 8.38 -24.53
CA TYR A 225 5.01 7.75 -25.85
C TYR A 225 4.77 8.72 -27.00
N LEU A 226 4.21 9.90 -26.73
CA LEU A 226 3.83 10.91 -27.70
C LEU A 226 4.88 12.05 -27.84
N ARG A 227 6.01 11.92 -27.12
CA ARG A 227 7.09 12.90 -27.09
C ARG A 227 8.31 12.38 -27.87
N ASP A 228 8.56 12.91 -29.04
CA ASP A 228 9.71 12.50 -29.89
C ASP A 228 11.04 13.14 -29.45
N ASP A 229 10.99 14.20 -28.64
CA ASP A 229 12.14 14.85 -28.01
C ASP A 229 12.68 14.14 -26.79
N LEU A 230 11.97 13.11 -26.29
CA LEU A 230 12.33 12.29 -25.14
C LEU A 230 12.68 10.86 -25.55
N ARG A 231 13.56 10.23 -24.78
CA ARG A 231 13.78 8.78 -24.89
C ARG A 231 12.56 8.04 -24.34
N ARG A 232 12.39 6.78 -24.76
CA ARG A 232 11.25 5.95 -24.34
C ARG A 232 11.62 4.81 -23.37
N ASP A 233 12.85 4.84 -22.80
CA ASP A 233 13.32 3.78 -21.90
C ASP A 233 14.32 4.31 -20.84
N PRO A 234 13.83 4.94 -19.79
CA PRO A 234 12.62 5.73 -19.64
C PRO A 234 12.76 7.15 -20.26
N SER A 235 11.65 7.91 -20.30
CA SER A 235 11.66 9.35 -20.58
C SER A 235 12.13 10.16 -19.38
N PHE A 236 11.64 9.76 -18.20
CA PHE A 236 12.04 10.33 -16.91
C PHE A 236 12.27 9.21 -15.90
N ARG A 237 13.19 9.45 -14.98
CA ARG A 237 13.38 8.61 -13.79
C ARG A 237 13.43 9.46 -12.56
N ASP A 238 12.53 9.15 -11.62
CA ASP A 238 12.55 9.73 -10.28
C ASP A 238 13.20 8.75 -9.30
N GLU A 239 14.00 9.28 -8.40
CA GLU A 239 14.62 8.52 -7.32
C GLU A 239 14.53 9.30 -6.03
N ALA A 240 13.94 8.71 -4.99
CA ALA A 240 13.90 9.27 -3.65
C ALA A 240 14.36 8.24 -2.62
N ASN A 241 15.19 8.67 -1.71
CA ASN A 241 15.68 7.86 -0.61
C ASN A 241 15.26 8.49 0.72
N GLY A 242 14.35 7.87 1.39
CA GLY A 242 13.61 8.39 2.52
C GLY A 242 12.16 8.62 2.16
N GLY A 243 11.31 8.45 3.13
CA GLY A 243 9.87 8.58 3.01
C GLY A 243 9.19 7.94 4.19
N ILE A 244 7.92 8.24 4.37
CA ILE A 244 7.11 7.74 5.49
C ILE A 244 5.79 7.21 5.01
N GLY A 245 5.19 6.31 5.78
CA GLY A 245 3.90 5.75 5.42
C GLY A 245 3.27 4.98 6.56
N GLY A 246 2.19 4.31 6.23
CA GLY A 246 1.48 3.44 7.17
C GLY A 246 0.50 2.51 6.47
N GLN A 247 0.17 1.45 7.18
CA GLN A 247 -0.82 0.47 6.76
C GLN A 247 -1.70 0.11 7.96
N VAL A 248 -2.98 -0.08 7.71
CA VAL A 248 -3.95 -0.59 8.69
C VAL A 248 -4.84 -1.61 8.01
N ASP A 249 -5.00 -2.77 8.65
CA ASP A 249 -5.95 -3.80 8.28
C ASP A 249 -6.87 -4.08 9.47
N ALA A 250 -8.16 -4.09 9.26
CA ALA A 250 -9.17 -4.48 10.25
C ALA A 250 -10.07 -5.58 9.67
N ALA A 251 -10.33 -6.64 10.40
CA ALA A 251 -11.20 -7.72 9.94
C ALA A 251 -12.02 -8.35 11.06
N ALA A 252 -13.23 -8.75 10.72
CA ALA A 252 -14.01 -9.74 11.44
C ALA A 252 -13.66 -11.13 10.88
N ARG A 253 -13.44 -12.10 11.76
CA ARG A 253 -13.13 -13.51 11.43
C ARG A 253 -14.13 -14.42 12.10
N TYR A 254 -14.61 -15.40 11.36
CA TYR A 254 -15.50 -16.41 11.89
C TYR A 254 -14.91 -17.81 11.64
N ALA A 255 -14.61 -18.53 12.71
CA ALA A 255 -14.15 -19.91 12.65
C ALA A 255 -15.34 -20.82 12.29
N ILE A 256 -15.26 -21.47 11.13
CA ILE A 256 -16.25 -22.47 10.68
C ILE A 256 -15.94 -23.82 11.34
N THR A 257 -14.64 -24.13 11.40
CA THR A 257 -14.10 -25.32 12.09
C THR A 257 -12.87 -24.91 12.90
N ASP A 258 -12.23 -25.86 13.58
CA ASP A 258 -10.96 -25.62 14.28
C ASP A 258 -9.81 -25.26 13.32
N HIS A 259 -9.95 -25.61 12.05
CA HIS A 259 -8.94 -25.38 11.02
C HIS A 259 -9.33 -24.29 10.03
N LEU A 260 -10.61 -24.07 9.75
CA LEU A 260 -11.10 -23.17 8.70
C LEU A 260 -11.78 -21.95 9.30
N ALA A 261 -11.37 -20.77 8.86
CA ALA A 261 -12.05 -19.51 9.14
C ALA A 261 -12.27 -18.70 7.88
N VAL A 262 -13.34 -17.90 7.86
CA VAL A 262 -13.59 -16.86 6.87
C VAL A 262 -13.30 -15.49 7.47
N GLU A 263 -12.91 -14.54 6.64
CA GLU A 263 -12.67 -13.16 7.08
C GLU A 263 -13.28 -12.15 6.11
N LEU A 264 -13.79 -11.06 6.68
CA LEU A 264 -14.23 -9.88 5.97
C LEU A 264 -13.58 -8.67 6.63
N GLY A 265 -12.97 -7.81 5.85
CA GLY A 265 -12.24 -6.69 6.42
C GLY A 265 -12.04 -5.53 5.46
N PHE A 266 -11.24 -4.59 5.92
CA PHE A 266 -10.86 -3.39 5.20
C PHE A 266 -9.37 -3.14 5.39
N GLN A 267 -8.68 -2.77 4.31
CA GLN A 267 -7.27 -2.40 4.32
C GLN A 267 -7.11 -0.97 3.81
N TYR A 268 -6.22 -0.24 4.46
CA TYR A 268 -5.72 1.06 4.05
C TYR A 268 -4.20 1.03 4.05
N TRP A 269 -3.58 1.54 2.99
CA TRP A 269 -2.14 1.67 2.85
C TRP A 269 -1.81 3.02 2.23
N MET A 270 -0.79 3.69 2.74
CA MET A 270 -0.32 4.97 2.23
C MET A 270 1.19 5.09 2.43
N ILE A 271 1.86 5.63 1.42
CA ILE A 271 3.28 5.93 1.46
C ILE A 271 3.54 7.25 0.72
N LYS A 272 4.50 8.02 1.24
CA LYS A 272 4.91 9.30 0.70
C LYS A 272 6.44 9.35 0.71
N SER A 273 7.06 9.77 -0.42
CA SER A 273 8.51 9.95 -0.51
C SER A 273 8.99 11.20 0.24
N ALA A 274 10.26 11.21 0.59
CA ALA A 274 11.00 12.46 0.76
C ALA A 274 11.22 13.16 -0.60
N GLU A 275 11.79 14.35 -0.57
CA GLU A 275 12.32 15.02 -1.76
C GLU A 275 13.44 14.16 -2.37
N GLY A 276 13.53 14.14 -3.70
CA GLY A 276 14.49 13.35 -4.45
C GLY A 276 14.87 14.01 -5.77
N ASP A 277 15.48 13.22 -6.64
CA ASP A 277 15.92 13.66 -7.96
C ASP A 277 14.99 13.13 -9.04
N GLU A 278 14.76 13.95 -10.08
CA GLU A 278 14.23 13.51 -11.36
C GLU A 278 15.30 13.71 -12.43
N THR A 279 15.49 12.72 -13.28
CA THR A 279 16.34 12.80 -14.48
C THR A 279 15.46 12.67 -15.71
N ALA A 280 15.41 13.72 -16.51
CA ALA A 280 14.78 13.72 -17.84
C ALA A 280 15.80 13.29 -18.92
N PHE A 281 15.44 12.31 -19.74
CA PHE A 281 16.28 11.77 -20.81
C PHE A 281 15.81 12.27 -22.16
N GLY A 282 16.28 13.44 -22.57
CA GLY A 282 16.02 13.98 -23.89
C GLY A 282 16.90 13.36 -24.97
N THR A 283 16.51 13.50 -26.24
CA THR A 283 17.33 13.10 -27.41
C THR A 283 18.60 13.94 -27.54
N ALA A 284 18.57 15.17 -27.04
CA ALA A 284 19.71 16.09 -27.03
C ALA A 284 20.59 16.00 -25.78
N GLY A 285 20.20 15.23 -24.79
CA GLY A 285 20.93 15.07 -23.51
C GLY A 285 20.01 14.85 -22.31
N THR A 286 20.60 14.90 -21.11
CA THR A 286 19.86 14.70 -19.85
C THR A 286 19.75 16.01 -19.08
N VAL A 287 18.61 16.21 -18.41
CA VAL A 287 18.36 17.33 -17.50
C VAL A 287 17.98 16.79 -16.14
N ARG A 288 18.55 17.37 -15.08
CA ARG A 288 18.16 17.04 -13.69
C ARG A 288 17.18 18.07 -13.18
N GLN A 289 16.17 17.55 -12.48
CA GLN A 289 15.09 18.28 -11.84
C GLN A 289 14.93 17.76 -10.43
N THR A 290 14.01 18.33 -9.66
CA THR A 290 13.77 17.89 -8.28
C THR A 290 12.39 17.25 -8.18
N LEU A 291 12.35 15.98 -7.79
CA LEU A 291 11.13 15.33 -7.31
C LEU A 291 10.78 15.93 -5.94
N LYS A 292 9.74 16.74 -5.87
CA LYS A 292 9.30 17.36 -4.60
C LYS A 292 8.59 16.36 -3.70
N GLU A 293 7.75 15.55 -4.29
CA GLU A 293 6.94 14.57 -3.58
C GLU A 293 6.39 13.54 -4.56
N ALA A 294 6.39 12.29 -4.13
CA ALA A 294 5.53 11.27 -4.69
C ALA A 294 4.73 10.61 -3.56
N LYS A 295 3.47 10.32 -3.81
CA LYS A 295 2.56 9.69 -2.85
C LYS A 295 1.74 8.61 -3.54
N THR A 296 1.57 7.47 -2.87
CA THR A 296 0.61 6.45 -3.26
C THR A 296 -0.27 6.11 -2.06
N GLU A 297 -1.57 5.99 -2.30
CA GLU A 297 -2.59 5.66 -1.32
C GLU A 297 -3.55 4.66 -1.94
N ARG A 298 -3.81 3.53 -1.24
CA ARG A 298 -4.69 2.46 -1.71
C ARG A 298 -5.53 1.92 -0.55
N TYR A 299 -6.82 1.71 -0.78
CA TYR A 299 -7.73 1.24 0.26
C TYR A 299 -8.93 0.50 -0.33
N GLY A 300 -9.56 -0.33 0.49
CA GLY A 300 -10.79 -1.02 0.12
C GLY A 300 -11.10 -2.23 1.00
N PRO A 301 -12.28 -2.83 0.82
CA PRO A 301 -12.68 -4.04 1.52
C PRO A 301 -12.00 -5.29 0.94
N PHE A 302 -11.85 -6.30 1.79
CA PHE A 302 -11.41 -7.63 1.36
C PHE A 302 -12.27 -8.73 1.98
N VAL A 303 -12.31 -9.86 1.31
CA VAL A 303 -12.88 -11.11 1.81
C VAL A 303 -11.86 -12.22 1.62
N GLY A 304 -11.80 -13.15 2.59
CA GLY A 304 -10.81 -14.21 2.54
C GLY A 304 -11.17 -15.46 3.33
N VAL A 305 -10.31 -16.44 3.18
CA VAL A 305 -10.34 -17.70 3.92
C VAL A 305 -8.97 -17.98 4.53
N ARG A 306 -8.95 -18.66 5.66
CA ARG A 306 -7.73 -19.06 6.37
C ARG A 306 -7.83 -20.51 6.78
N TRP A 307 -6.76 -21.27 6.55
CA TRP A 307 -6.62 -22.64 6.97
C TRP A 307 -5.44 -22.78 7.92
N ARG A 308 -5.69 -23.35 9.11
CA ARG A 308 -4.67 -23.62 10.12
C ARG A 308 -4.37 -25.12 10.18
N PHE A 309 -3.09 -25.45 10.11
CA PHE A 309 -2.55 -26.81 10.20
C PHE A 309 -2.20 -27.16 11.63
#